data_319896aa61c45b2d9f38678b267afde4
#
_entry.id   319896aa61c45b2d9f38678b267afde4
#
_cell.length_a   1.000
_cell.length_b   1.000
_cell.length_c   1.000
_cell.angle_alpha   90.00
_cell.angle_beta   90.00
_cell.angle_gamma   90.00
#
_symmetry.space_group_name_H-M   'P 1'
#
loop_
_entity.id
_entity.type
_entity.pdbx_description
1 polymer ?
#
loop_
_entity_poly.entity_id
_entity_poly.type
_entity_poly.pdbx_seq_one_letter_code
_entity_poly.pdbx_strand_id
1 'polypeptide(L)'
;MGEFWNMVGSECRAAANWYWGGFDGLMASLVVFVVMAQITDDMCTVVDRTPPGRATIREIFKKILIFILVGVGNILDTNVLTGTPALRMTIILYYLSVEGLIMLENAVHLGLPVPEKLREVLEQMRLDRNGSE
;
A
#
# COMPACT_ATOMS: atom_id res chain seq x y z
N MET A 1 -29.83 -2.69 18.70
CA MET A 1 -28.85 -3.23 17.71
C MET A 1 -27.99 -2.17 17.07
N GLY A 2 -28.52 -1.03 16.68
CA GLY A 2 -27.74 0.06 16.10
C GLY A 2 -26.65 0.58 17.02
N GLU A 3 -26.95 0.67 18.31
CA GLU A 3 -25.98 1.15 19.30
C GLU A 3 -24.80 0.20 19.48
N PHE A 4 -25.08 -1.11 19.42
CA PHE A 4 -24.04 -2.14 19.51
C PHE A 4 -23.07 -2.02 18.32
N TRP A 5 -23.60 -1.92 17.10
CA TRP A 5 -22.79 -1.80 15.91
C TRP A 5 -21.97 -0.50 15.88
N ASN A 6 -22.57 0.60 16.37
CA ASN A 6 -21.87 1.87 16.48
C ASN A 6 -20.72 1.78 17.49
N MET A 7 -20.95 1.10 18.63
CA MET A 7 -19.91 0.91 19.64
C MET A 7 -18.77 0.05 19.10
N VAL A 8 -19.08 -1.08 18.45
CA VAL A 8 -18.08 -1.95 17.86
C VAL A 8 -17.30 -1.20 16.78
N GLY A 9 -17.99 -0.41 15.95
CA GLY A 9 -17.35 0.38 14.90
C GLY A 9 -16.39 1.41 15.46
N SER A 10 -16.78 2.10 16.56
CA SER A 10 -15.92 3.11 17.18
C SER A 10 -14.70 2.48 17.83
N GLU A 11 -14.86 1.31 18.46
CA GLU A 11 -13.75 0.59 19.08
C GLU A 11 -12.76 0.09 18.00
N CYS A 12 -13.28 -0.47 16.91
CA CYS A 12 -12.44 -0.90 15.81
C CYS A 12 -11.69 0.26 15.19
N ARG A 13 -12.36 1.42 15.04
CA ARG A 13 -11.74 2.60 14.48
C ARG A 13 -10.63 3.14 15.38
N ALA A 14 -10.88 3.15 16.70
CA ALA A 14 -9.88 3.56 17.67
C ALA A 14 -8.66 2.64 17.65
N ALA A 15 -8.88 1.34 17.61
CA ALA A 15 -7.80 0.36 17.54
C ALA A 15 -7.00 0.52 16.24
N ALA A 16 -7.68 0.71 15.12
CA ALA A 16 -7.04 0.91 13.83
C ALA A 16 -6.21 2.19 13.83
N ASN A 17 -6.75 3.29 14.35
CA ASN A 17 -6.03 4.55 14.46
C ASN A 17 -4.79 4.42 15.34
N TRP A 18 -4.92 3.69 16.44
CA TRP A 18 -3.78 3.46 17.32
C TRP A 18 -2.68 2.67 16.61
N TYR A 19 -3.06 1.61 15.89
CA TYR A 19 -2.08 0.74 15.22
C TYR A 19 -1.39 1.44 14.05
N TRP A 20 -2.16 2.11 13.19
CA TRP A 20 -1.62 2.71 11.96
C TRP A 20 -1.25 4.19 12.11
N GLY A 21 -1.45 4.79 13.26
CA GLY A 21 -1.10 6.19 13.49
C GLY A 21 -2.09 7.18 12.91
N GLY A 22 -3.32 6.75 12.66
CA GLY A 22 -4.35 7.58 12.07
C GLY A 22 -4.48 7.35 10.57
N PHE A 23 -5.65 7.69 10.04
CA PHE A 23 -5.95 7.50 8.62
C PHE A 23 -5.79 8.84 7.91
N ASP A 24 -4.54 9.22 7.69
CA ASP A 24 -4.18 10.48 7.03
C ASP A 24 -4.10 10.32 5.51
N GLY A 25 -3.67 11.40 4.82
CA GLY A 25 -3.54 11.38 3.36
C GLY A 25 -2.56 10.34 2.84
N LEU A 26 -1.48 10.09 3.58
CA LEU A 26 -0.50 9.07 3.18
C LEU A 26 -1.11 7.68 3.26
N MET A 27 -1.81 7.38 4.35
CA MET A 27 -2.45 6.07 4.51
C MET A 27 -3.57 5.87 3.49
N ALA A 28 -4.37 6.90 3.24
CA ALA A 28 -5.42 6.86 2.24
C ALA A 28 -4.84 6.61 0.85
N SER A 29 -3.75 7.28 0.51
CA SER A 29 -3.06 7.09 -0.78
C SER A 29 -2.55 5.67 -0.92
N LEU A 30 -1.98 5.10 0.14
CA LEU A 30 -1.49 3.73 0.11
C LEU A 30 -2.62 2.75 -0.13
N VAL A 31 -3.76 2.91 0.55
CA VAL A 31 -4.92 2.04 0.36
C VAL A 31 -5.39 2.11 -1.09
N VAL A 32 -5.54 3.32 -1.64
CA VAL A 32 -5.97 3.50 -3.02
C VAL A 32 -5.00 2.85 -3.99
N PHE A 33 -3.70 3.06 -3.81
CA PHE A 33 -2.69 2.50 -4.70
C PHE A 33 -2.68 0.97 -4.65
N VAL A 34 -2.80 0.38 -3.46
CA VAL A 34 -2.83 -1.07 -3.30
C VAL A 34 -4.05 -1.66 -4.01
N VAL A 35 -5.23 -1.05 -3.82
CA VAL A 35 -6.46 -1.52 -4.45
C VAL A 35 -6.37 -1.37 -5.97
N MET A 36 -5.90 -0.23 -6.45
CA MET A 36 -5.79 0.01 -7.89
C MET A 36 -4.76 -0.90 -8.53
N ALA A 37 -3.63 -1.13 -7.88
CA ALA A 37 -2.63 -2.07 -8.39
C ALA A 37 -3.21 -3.48 -8.51
N GLN A 38 -4.00 -3.91 -7.52
CA GLN A 38 -4.67 -5.21 -7.57
C GLN A 38 -5.64 -5.29 -8.74
N ILE A 39 -6.41 -4.22 -8.96
CA ILE A 39 -7.34 -4.16 -10.09
C ILE A 39 -6.59 -4.29 -11.42
N THR A 40 -5.46 -3.58 -11.58
CA THR A 40 -4.68 -3.67 -12.82
C THR A 40 -4.05 -5.05 -13.00
N ASP A 41 -3.61 -5.70 -11.91
CA ASP A 41 -3.13 -7.07 -11.98
C ASP A 41 -4.23 -8.02 -12.46
N ASP A 42 -5.44 -7.86 -11.93
CA ASP A 42 -6.58 -8.66 -12.32
C ASP A 42 -6.93 -8.44 -13.80
N MET A 43 -6.86 -7.19 -14.26
CA MET A 43 -7.09 -6.88 -15.68
C MET A 43 -6.09 -7.59 -16.58
N CYS A 44 -4.82 -7.59 -16.22
CA CYS A 44 -3.78 -8.29 -16.98
C CYS A 44 -4.03 -9.80 -16.99
N THR A 45 -4.45 -10.35 -15.85
CA THR A 45 -4.76 -11.78 -15.73
C THR A 45 -5.90 -12.17 -16.66
N VAL A 46 -6.94 -11.35 -16.74
CA VAL A 46 -8.10 -11.61 -17.61
C VAL A 46 -7.68 -11.54 -19.09
N VAL A 47 -6.90 -10.52 -19.46
CA VAL A 47 -6.46 -10.35 -20.85
C VAL A 47 -5.53 -11.48 -21.28
N ASP A 48 -4.62 -11.90 -20.41
CA ASP A 48 -3.67 -12.97 -20.69
C ASP A 48 -4.29 -14.36 -20.55
N ARG A 49 -5.53 -14.43 -20.08
CA ARG A 49 -6.26 -15.69 -19.85
C ARG A 49 -5.52 -16.64 -18.90
N THR A 50 -4.80 -16.05 -17.95
CA THR A 50 -4.10 -16.83 -16.93
C THR A 50 -5.10 -17.27 -15.87
N PRO A 51 -5.16 -18.56 -15.52
CA PRO A 51 -6.12 -19.00 -14.50
C PRO A 51 -5.76 -18.44 -13.13
N PRO A 52 -6.76 -18.01 -12.33
CA PRO A 52 -6.51 -17.61 -10.95
C PRO A 52 -6.03 -18.84 -10.16
N GLY A 53 -5.02 -18.65 -9.32
CA GLY A 53 -4.44 -19.76 -8.59
C GLY A 53 -3.69 -19.31 -7.37
N ARG A 54 -2.72 -20.12 -6.94
CA ARG A 54 -1.89 -19.83 -5.76
C ARG A 54 -1.20 -18.47 -5.84
N ALA A 55 -0.87 -18.02 -7.05
CA ALA A 55 -0.24 -16.73 -7.27
C ALA A 55 -1.13 -15.59 -6.78
N THR A 56 -2.45 -15.69 -6.99
CA THR A 56 -3.40 -14.67 -6.56
C THR A 56 -3.47 -14.59 -5.03
N ILE A 57 -3.49 -15.73 -4.35
CA ILE A 57 -3.52 -15.78 -2.88
C ILE A 57 -2.24 -15.17 -2.31
N ARG A 58 -1.09 -15.50 -2.90
CA ARG A 58 0.20 -14.97 -2.50
C ARG A 58 0.23 -13.44 -2.62
N GLU A 59 -0.30 -12.92 -3.73
CA GLU A 59 -0.34 -11.48 -3.94
C GLU A 59 -1.22 -10.76 -2.91
N ILE A 60 -2.37 -11.35 -2.57
CA ILE A 60 -3.27 -10.80 -1.57
C ILE A 60 -2.57 -10.79 -0.20
N PHE A 61 -1.88 -11.87 0.17
CA PHE A 61 -1.15 -11.93 1.43
C PHE A 61 -0.03 -10.89 1.49
N LYS A 62 0.67 -10.67 0.38
CA LYS A 62 1.69 -9.62 0.31
C LYS A 62 1.09 -8.24 0.59
N LYS A 63 -0.07 -7.96 0.03
CA LYS A 63 -0.75 -6.67 0.23
C LYS A 63 -1.20 -6.48 1.68
N ILE A 64 -1.71 -7.53 2.29
CA ILE A 64 -2.05 -7.51 3.72
C ILE A 64 -0.79 -7.25 4.54
N LEU A 65 0.32 -7.89 4.18
CA LEU A 65 1.59 -7.73 4.88
C LEU A 65 2.12 -6.29 4.80
N ILE A 66 1.88 -5.59 3.69
CA ILE A 66 2.24 -4.18 3.58
C ILE A 66 1.60 -3.37 4.70
N PHE A 67 0.31 -3.57 4.95
CA PHE A 67 -0.39 -2.85 6.01
C PHE A 67 0.07 -3.26 7.40
N ILE A 68 0.43 -4.52 7.58
CA ILE A 68 1.02 -4.99 8.83
C ILE A 68 2.34 -4.26 9.08
N LEU A 69 3.18 -4.12 8.06
CA LEU A 69 4.47 -3.43 8.18
C LEU A 69 4.30 -1.94 8.48
N VAL A 70 3.31 -1.29 7.90
CA VAL A 70 3.02 0.11 8.20
C VAL A 70 2.68 0.26 9.69
N GLY A 71 1.87 -0.64 10.22
CA GLY A 71 1.53 -0.65 11.63
C GLY A 71 2.75 -0.89 12.52
N VAL A 72 3.61 -1.83 12.14
CA VAL A 72 4.86 -2.08 12.88
C VAL A 72 5.73 -0.84 12.89
N GLY A 73 5.86 -0.16 11.75
CA GLY A 73 6.61 1.10 11.67
C GLY A 73 6.04 2.17 12.59
N ASN A 74 4.72 2.29 12.63
CA ASN A 74 4.06 3.24 13.51
C ASN A 74 4.29 2.93 14.99
N ILE A 75 4.18 1.66 15.37
CA ILE A 75 4.42 1.23 16.75
C ILE A 75 5.85 1.54 17.17
N LEU A 76 6.82 1.26 16.30
CA LEU A 76 8.23 1.56 16.59
C LEU A 76 8.45 3.08 16.69
N ASP A 77 7.85 3.87 15.83
CA ASP A 77 8.00 5.33 15.88
C ASP A 77 7.43 5.93 17.16
N THR A 78 6.27 5.42 17.61
CA THR A 78 5.57 6.01 18.75
C THR A 78 6.04 5.46 20.10
N ASN A 79 6.40 4.19 20.17
CA ASN A 79 6.67 3.53 21.46
C ASN A 79 8.13 3.20 21.71
N VAL A 80 8.93 3.07 20.67
CA VAL A 80 10.35 2.69 20.83
C VAL A 80 11.27 3.86 20.51
N LEU A 81 11.08 4.50 19.36
CA LEU A 81 11.96 5.57 18.92
C LEU A 81 11.52 6.96 19.37
N THR A 82 10.30 7.08 19.85
CA THR A 82 9.71 8.31 20.42
C THR A 82 10.11 9.59 19.70
N GLY A 83 9.71 9.73 18.45
CA GLY A 83 10.06 10.90 17.67
C GLY A 83 9.14 11.12 16.48
N THR A 84 9.71 11.63 15.40
CA THR A 84 8.98 11.84 14.16
C THR A 84 8.55 10.49 13.57
N PRO A 85 7.41 10.43 12.84
CA PRO A 85 6.90 9.19 12.25
C PRO A 85 7.71 8.77 11.02
N ALA A 86 9.03 8.62 11.18
CA ALA A 86 9.96 8.40 10.09
C ALA A 86 9.84 7.01 9.47
N LEU A 87 9.71 5.97 10.29
CA LEU A 87 9.60 4.60 9.77
C LEU A 87 8.27 4.37 9.08
N ARG A 88 7.19 4.82 9.70
CA ARG A 88 5.86 4.72 9.10
C ARG A 88 5.83 5.40 7.74
N MET A 89 6.31 6.64 7.69
CA MET A 89 6.35 7.42 6.45
C MET A 89 7.21 6.75 5.39
N THR A 90 8.38 6.26 5.77
CA THR A 90 9.28 5.58 4.85
C THR A 90 8.64 4.33 4.25
N ILE A 91 7.97 3.53 5.07
CA ILE A 91 7.30 2.30 4.61
C ILE A 91 6.17 2.66 3.64
N ILE A 92 5.34 3.64 3.99
CA ILE A 92 4.23 4.06 3.13
C ILE A 92 4.76 4.57 1.78
N LEU A 93 5.75 5.45 1.79
CA LEU A 93 6.29 6.02 0.55
C LEU A 93 6.96 4.96 -0.32
N TYR A 94 7.66 4.01 0.30
CA TYR A 94 8.27 2.90 -0.45
C TYR A 94 7.20 2.09 -1.18
N TYR A 95 6.15 1.65 -0.46
CA TYR A 95 5.12 0.82 -1.09
C TYR A 95 4.20 1.60 -2.02
N LEU A 96 4.01 2.92 -1.79
CA LEU A 96 3.34 3.76 -2.80
C LEU A 96 4.09 3.72 -4.13
N SER A 97 5.42 3.86 -4.09
CA SER A 97 6.22 3.82 -5.31
C SER A 97 6.18 2.44 -5.96
N VAL A 98 6.28 1.37 -5.17
CA VAL A 98 6.23 -0.01 -5.69
C VAL A 98 4.88 -0.28 -6.36
N GLU A 99 3.78 0.03 -5.67
CA GLU A 99 2.44 -0.21 -6.22
C GLU A 99 2.17 0.66 -7.45
N GLY A 100 2.67 1.91 -7.43
CA GLY A 100 2.56 2.80 -8.59
C GLY A 100 3.31 2.26 -9.80
N LEU A 101 4.52 1.73 -9.60
CA LEU A 101 5.29 1.13 -10.68
C LEU A 101 4.60 -0.12 -11.24
N ILE A 102 4.00 -0.94 -10.37
CA ILE A 102 3.21 -2.09 -10.81
C ILE A 102 2.07 -1.65 -11.72
N MET A 103 1.34 -0.60 -11.34
CA MET A 103 0.27 -0.06 -12.17
C MET A 103 0.78 0.40 -13.53
N LEU A 104 1.94 1.08 -13.55
CA LEU A 104 2.53 1.54 -14.81
C LEU A 104 2.96 0.36 -15.70
N GLU A 105 3.57 -0.65 -15.10
CA GLU A 105 3.97 -1.86 -15.82
C GLU A 105 2.75 -2.57 -16.41
N ASN A 106 1.67 -2.67 -15.64
CA ASN A 106 0.44 -3.27 -16.09
C ASN A 106 -0.21 -2.46 -17.23
N ALA A 107 -0.17 -1.12 -17.12
CA ALA A 107 -0.69 -0.25 -18.18
C ALA A 107 0.08 -0.44 -19.48
N VAL A 108 1.40 -0.48 -19.41
CA VAL A 108 2.25 -0.73 -20.58
C VAL A 108 1.96 -2.11 -21.17
N HIS A 109 1.80 -3.10 -20.32
CA HIS A 109 1.50 -4.48 -20.76
C HIS A 109 0.18 -4.53 -21.54
N LEU A 110 -0.81 -3.73 -21.14
CA LEU A 110 -2.10 -3.64 -21.81
C LEU A 110 -2.10 -2.71 -23.03
N GLY A 111 -0.95 -2.11 -23.34
CA GLY A 111 -0.78 -1.28 -24.53
C GLY A 111 -1.04 0.21 -24.32
N LEU A 112 -1.20 0.66 -23.08
CA LEU A 112 -1.42 2.07 -22.79
C LEU A 112 -0.08 2.80 -22.69
N PRO A 113 0.12 3.91 -23.42
CA PRO A 113 1.33 4.70 -23.26
C PRO A 113 1.35 5.41 -21.90
N VAL A 114 2.49 5.39 -21.24
CA VAL A 114 2.67 5.99 -19.92
C VAL A 114 3.70 7.11 -20.01
N PRO A 115 3.44 8.29 -19.40
CA PRO A 115 4.43 9.36 -19.38
C PRO A 115 5.73 8.92 -18.70
N GLU A 116 6.84 9.13 -19.39
CA GLU A 116 8.15 8.74 -18.88
C GLU A 116 8.49 9.46 -17.57
N LYS A 117 8.06 10.72 -17.45
CA LYS A 117 8.32 11.50 -16.24
C LYS A 117 7.67 10.88 -15.00
N LEU A 118 6.47 10.33 -15.15
CA LEU A 118 5.78 9.66 -14.05
C LEU A 118 6.57 8.44 -13.59
N ARG A 119 7.05 7.64 -14.55
CA ARG A 119 7.90 6.47 -14.24
C ARG A 119 9.17 6.88 -13.51
N GLU A 120 9.83 7.94 -14.00
CA GLU A 120 11.06 8.44 -13.37
C GLU A 120 10.84 8.85 -11.93
N VAL A 121 9.75 9.57 -11.64
CA VAL A 121 9.44 10.01 -10.28
C VAL A 121 9.24 8.82 -9.35
N LEU A 122 8.49 7.81 -9.78
CA LEU A 122 8.24 6.63 -8.97
C LEU A 122 9.51 5.80 -8.75
N GLU A 123 10.33 5.64 -9.80
CA GLU A 123 11.63 4.96 -9.69
C GLU A 123 12.54 5.67 -8.72
N GLN A 124 12.58 7.01 -8.79
CA GLN A 124 13.43 7.81 -7.92
C GLN A 124 13.00 7.66 -6.46
N MET A 125 11.70 7.68 -6.20
CA MET A 125 11.18 7.46 -4.84
C MET A 125 11.63 6.12 -4.28
N ARG A 126 11.56 5.08 -5.10
CA ARG A 126 11.97 3.74 -4.68
C ARG A 126 13.47 3.66 -4.42
N LEU A 127 14.28 4.22 -5.31
CA LEU A 127 15.74 4.19 -5.19
C LEU A 127 16.23 4.99 -4.01
N ASP A 128 15.65 6.16 -3.76
CA ASP A 128 16.03 7.00 -2.63
C ASP A 128 15.80 6.28 -1.30
N ARG A 129 14.70 5.51 -1.18
CA ARG A 129 14.42 4.77 0.03
C ARG A 129 15.37 3.58 0.22
N ASN A 130 15.70 2.89 -0.87
CA ASN A 130 16.67 1.79 -0.83
C ASN A 130 18.09 2.30 -0.57
N GLY A 131 18.44 3.44 -1.16
CA GLY A 131 19.77 4.02 -1.01
C GLY A 131 20.07 4.57 0.38
N SER A 132 19.02 4.85 1.17
CA SER A 132 19.19 5.36 2.53
C SER A 132 19.44 4.23 3.54
N GLU A 133 19.39 2.99 3.11
CA GLU A 133 19.73 1.82 3.92
C GLU A 133 21.20 1.48 3.76
#